data_124cfdd49c54d74eae6cd363c893ace0
#
_entry.id   124cfdd49c54d74eae6cd363c893ace0
#
_cell.length_a   1.000
_cell.length_b   1.000
_cell.length_c   1.000
_cell.angle_alpha   90.00
_cell.angle_beta   90.00
_cell.angle_gamma   90.00
#
_symmetry.space_group_name_H-M   'P 1'
#
loop_
_entity.id
_entity.type
_entity.pdbx_description
1 polymer ?
#
loop_
_entity_poly.entity_id
_entity_poly.type
_entity_poly.pdbx_seq_one_letter_code
_entity_poly.pdbx_strand_id
1 'polypeptide(L)'
;MALPLLIKKEKKSTAVEKAKEMLKEFKLDAYASKYPRELSGGMRQRIALLRTYLFSKDVSLLDEPFSALDAITKDEMHEWYMNMRKKYNTSTIFITHDVDEAILLSDRIYILGNTPSTIKTELKIEVNNRNNDFKLSESFLEYKKEVLGNLENGSDDKKF
;
A
#
# COMPACT_ATOMS: atom_id res chain seq x y z
N MET A 1 -6.78 -15.41 7.29
CA MET A 1 -7.54 -14.82 6.17
C MET A 1 -9.03 -14.64 6.47
N ALA A 2 -9.79 -15.66 6.87
CA ALA A 2 -11.27 -15.58 7.03
C ALA A 2 -11.78 -14.67 8.16
N LEU A 3 -10.93 -14.30 9.13
CA LEU A 3 -11.33 -13.55 10.33
C LEU A 3 -12.15 -12.27 10.05
N PRO A 4 -11.81 -11.42 9.07
CA PRO A 4 -12.59 -10.21 8.76
C PRO A 4 -14.05 -10.51 8.40
N LEU A 5 -14.29 -11.59 7.66
CA LEU A 5 -15.64 -12.00 7.25
C LEU A 5 -16.43 -12.56 8.42
N LEU A 6 -15.76 -13.27 9.34
CA LEU A 6 -16.36 -13.73 10.60
C LEU A 6 -16.77 -12.56 11.50
N ILE A 7 -15.94 -11.50 11.57
CA ILE A 7 -16.31 -10.27 12.29
C ILE A 7 -17.55 -9.63 11.67
N LYS A 8 -17.70 -9.69 10.35
CA LYS A 8 -18.91 -9.26 9.62
C LYS A 8 -20.10 -10.21 9.76
N LYS A 9 -20.01 -11.21 10.66
CA LYS A 9 -21.05 -12.20 10.93
C LYS A 9 -21.39 -13.12 9.75
N GLU A 10 -20.48 -13.27 8.78
CA GLU A 10 -20.65 -14.30 7.74
C GLU A 10 -20.53 -15.70 8.35
N LYS A 11 -21.23 -16.66 7.74
CA LYS A 11 -21.12 -18.09 8.15
C LYS A 11 -19.67 -18.58 7.96
N LYS A 12 -19.15 -19.36 8.91
CA LYS A 12 -17.76 -19.84 8.89
C LYS A 12 -17.40 -20.56 7.60
N SER A 13 -18.29 -21.41 7.06
CA SER A 13 -18.06 -22.10 5.79
C SER A 13 -17.84 -21.12 4.64
N THR A 14 -18.74 -20.16 4.47
CA THR A 14 -18.67 -19.13 3.42
C THR A 14 -17.45 -18.24 3.59
N ALA A 15 -17.12 -17.82 4.81
CA ALA A 15 -15.94 -17.00 5.08
C ALA A 15 -14.63 -17.73 4.73
N VAL A 16 -14.55 -19.03 5.04
CA VAL A 16 -13.38 -19.86 4.70
C VAL A 16 -13.28 -20.09 3.19
N GLU A 17 -14.38 -20.31 2.50
CA GLU A 17 -14.44 -20.50 1.05
C GLU A 17 -13.96 -19.23 0.33
N LYS A 18 -14.53 -18.07 0.62
CA LYS A 18 -14.08 -16.77 0.07
C LYS A 18 -12.61 -16.50 0.32
N ALA A 19 -12.12 -16.81 1.52
CA ALA A 19 -10.70 -16.65 1.84
C ALA A 19 -9.80 -17.57 1.01
N LYS A 20 -10.22 -18.82 0.77
CA LYS A 20 -9.49 -19.78 -0.08
C LYS A 20 -9.50 -19.37 -1.55
N GLU A 21 -10.63 -18.91 -2.06
CA GLU A 21 -10.75 -18.39 -3.43
C GLU A 21 -9.79 -17.23 -3.64
N MET A 22 -9.75 -16.25 -2.73
CA MET A 22 -8.84 -15.14 -2.81
C MET A 22 -7.37 -15.57 -2.74
N LEU A 23 -7.02 -16.51 -1.86
CA LEU A 23 -5.66 -17.04 -1.82
C LEU A 23 -5.27 -17.70 -3.15
N LYS A 24 -6.18 -18.49 -3.75
CA LYS A 24 -5.98 -19.13 -5.05
C LYS A 24 -5.78 -18.10 -6.15
N GLU A 25 -6.59 -17.08 -6.17
CA GLU A 25 -6.51 -15.99 -7.15
C GLU A 25 -5.14 -15.29 -7.15
N PHE A 26 -4.54 -15.15 -5.97
CA PHE A 26 -3.21 -14.55 -5.79
C PHE A 26 -2.07 -15.57 -5.71
N LYS A 27 -2.31 -16.83 -6.09
CA LYS A 27 -1.30 -17.91 -6.09
C LYS A 27 -0.69 -18.18 -4.71
N LEU A 28 -1.50 -18.03 -3.66
CA LEU A 28 -1.13 -18.25 -2.27
C LEU A 28 -1.87 -19.42 -1.63
N ASP A 29 -2.59 -20.20 -2.41
CA ASP A 29 -3.42 -21.34 -1.97
C ASP A 29 -2.59 -22.46 -1.29
N ALA A 30 -1.37 -22.71 -1.77
CA ALA A 30 -0.43 -23.65 -1.15
C ALA A 30 -0.10 -23.30 0.32
N TYR A 31 -0.31 -22.05 0.71
CA TYR A 31 -0.02 -21.55 2.06
C TYR A 31 -1.27 -21.42 2.93
N ALA A 32 -2.44 -21.85 2.46
CA ALA A 32 -3.72 -21.70 3.18
C ALA A 32 -3.75 -22.36 4.56
N SER A 33 -2.99 -23.43 4.76
CA SER A 33 -2.88 -24.18 6.03
C SER A 33 -1.66 -23.79 6.87
N LYS A 34 -0.81 -22.89 6.37
CA LYS A 34 0.43 -22.49 7.06
C LYS A 34 0.18 -21.45 8.14
N TYR A 35 0.97 -21.52 9.19
CA TYR A 35 1.01 -20.49 10.23
C TYR A 35 1.86 -19.29 9.77
N PRO A 36 1.59 -18.07 10.28
CA PRO A 36 2.34 -16.87 9.89
C PRO A 36 3.86 -16.99 10.01
N ARG A 37 4.36 -17.74 11.00
CA ARG A 37 5.79 -18.01 11.21
C ARG A 37 6.46 -18.83 10.09
N GLU A 38 5.66 -19.57 9.33
CA GLU A 38 6.11 -20.43 8.23
C GLU A 38 6.14 -19.69 6.88
N LEU A 39 5.74 -18.42 6.86
CA LEU A 39 5.64 -17.57 5.67
C LEU A 39 6.84 -16.63 5.59
N SER A 40 7.28 -16.30 4.37
CA SER A 40 8.23 -15.21 4.15
C SER A 40 7.63 -13.85 4.54
N GLY A 41 8.46 -12.81 4.68
CA GLY A 41 8.02 -11.46 4.94
C GLY A 41 7.00 -10.95 3.91
N GLY A 42 7.34 -11.06 2.63
CA GLY A 42 6.45 -10.67 1.53
C GLY A 42 5.14 -11.47 1.49
N MET A 43 5.17 -12.79 1.76
CA MET A 43 3.94 -13.59 1.84
C MET A 43 3.04 -13.15 2.99
N ARG A 44 3.60 -12.88 4.16
CA ARG A 44 2.82 -12.35 5.29
C ARG A 44 2.15 -11.04 4.92
N GLN A 45 2.90 -10.16 4.24
CA GLN A 45 2.41 -8.85 3.83
C GLN A 45 1.29 -8.95 2.79
N ARG A 46 1.45 -9.79 1.77
CA ARG A 46 0.38 -10.06 0.77
C ARG A 46 -0.90 -10.55 1.46
N ILE A 47 -0.78 -11.51 2.37
CA ILE A 47 -1.93 -12.04 3.12
C ILE A 47 -2.55 -10.96 4.03
N ALA A 48 -1.76 -10.07 4.63
CA ALA A 48 -2.28 -8.96 5.43
C ALA A 48 -3.08 -7.97 4.58
N LEU A 49 -2.56 -7.58 3.42
CA LEU A 49 -3.26 -6.70 2.46
C LEU A 49 -4.56 -7.34 1.95
N LEU A 50 -4.54 -8.60 1.55
CA LEU A 50 -5.75 -9.32 1.13
C LEU A 50 -6.78 -9.42 2.26
N ARG A 51 -6.33 -9.59 3.51
CA ARG A 51 -7.20 -9.59 4.68
C ARG A 51 -7.86 -8.22 4.89
N THR A 52 -7.12 -7.13 4.74
CA THR A 52 -7.66 -5.77 4.80
C THR A 52 -8.70 -5.56 3.72
N TYR A 53 -8.42 -5.98 2.50
CA TYR A 53 -9.37 -5.92 1.38
C TYR A 53 -10.65 -6.71 1.65
N LEU A 54 -10.58 -7.92 2.21
CA LEU A 54 -11.76 -8.70 2.60
C LEU A 54 -12.61 -7.99 3.66
N PHE A 55 -11.98 -7.17 4.50
CA PHE A 55 -12.70 -6.39 5.50
C PHE A 55 -13.41 -5.19 4.88
N SER A 56 -12.72 -4.41 4.05
CA SER A 56 -13.31 -3.25 3.38
C SER A 56 -12.95 -3.26 1.90
N LYS A 57 -13.98 -3.27 1.03
CA LYS A 57 -13.81 -3.27 -0.42
C LYS A 57 -13.78 -1.86 -1.00
N ASP A 58 -14.34 -0.89 -0.30
CA ASP A 58 -14.51 0.48 -0.82
C ASP A 58 -13.27 1.34 -0.54
N VAL A 59 -12.88 1.43 0.75
CA VAL A 59 -11.73 2.23 1.17
C VAL A 59 -10.88 1.43 2.13
N SER A 60 -9.57 1.36 1.85
CA SER A 60 -8.57 0.75 2.72
C SER A 60 -7.66 1.81 3.32
N LEU A 61 -7.32 1.66 4.61
CA LEU A 61 -6.34 2.47 5.30
C LEU A 61 -5.09 1.62 5.52
N LEU A 62 -3.95 2.07 5.02
CA LEU A 62 -2.67 1.37 5.12
C LEU A 62 -1.64 2.31 5.74
N ASP A 63 -1.09 1.90 6.86
CA ASP A 63 -0.07 2.62 7.61
C ASP A 63 1.26 1.89 7.45
N GLU A 64 2.21 2.50 6.74
CA GLU A 64 3.55 1.98 6.45
C GLU A 64 3.60 0.50 6.04
N PRO A 65 2.79 0.06 5.07
CA PRO A 65 2.60 -1.36 4.81
C PRO A 65 3.84 -2.08 4.27
N PHE A 66 4.86 -1.37 3.78
CA PHE A 66 6.06 -1.99 3.20
C PHE A 66 7.36 -1.66 3.95
N SER A 67 7.29 -0.95 5.08
CA SER A 67 8.47 -0.50 5.84
C SER A 67 9.35 -1.62 6.36
N ALA A 68 8.79 -2.80 6.65
CA ALA A 68 9.52 -3.95 7.18
C ALA A 68 10.12 -4.87 6.10
N LEU A 69 10.09 -4.48 4.83
CA LEU A 69 10.60 -5.28 3.71
C LEU A 69 11.98 -4.77 3.25
N ASP A 70 12.82 -5.71 2.81
CA ASP A 70 14.03 -5.36 2.08
C ASP A 70 13.72 -4.79 0.69
N ALA A 71 14.68 -4.09 0.06
CA ALA A 71 14.45 -3.34 -1.17
C ALA A 71 13.93 -4.20 -2.34
N ILE A 72 14.46 -5.42 -2.49
CA ILE A 72 14.05 -6.30 -3.60
C ILE A 72 12.61 -6.79 -3.38
N THR A 73 12.32 -7.27 -2.18
CA THR A 73 10.97 -7.72 -1.80
C THR A 73 9.97 -6.56 -1.86
N LYS A 74 10.41 -5.33 -1.53
CA LYS A 74 9.58 -4.12 -1.60
C LYS A 74 9.14 -3.83 -3.02
N ASP A 75 10.05 -3.88 -4.00
CA ASP A 75 9.73 -3.66 -5.42
C ASP A 75 8.73 -4.68 -5.96
N GLU A 76 8.92 -5.95 -5.66
CA GLU A 76 7.97 -7.01 -6.02
C GLU A 76 6.58 -6.79 -5.37
N MET A 77 6.57 -6.28 -4.14
CA MET A 77 5.33 -5.98 -3.42
C MET A 77 4.59 -4.77 -3.98
N HIS A 78 5.31 -3.74 -4.41
CA HIS A 78 4.72 -2.57 -5.08
C HIS A 78 4.01 -2.99 -6.37
N GLU A 79 4.67 -3.76 -7.23
CA GLU A 79 4.07 -4.26 -8.47
C GLU A 79 2.84 -5.14 -8.19
N TRP A 80 2.97 -6.06 -7.23
CA TRP A 80 1.86 -6.92 -6.82
C TRP A 80 0.66 -6.11 -6.28
N TYR A 81 0.92 -5.10 -5.43
CA TYR A 81 -0.10 -4.23 -4.87
C TYR A 81 -0.81 -3.41 -5.95
N MET A 82 -0.07 -2.84 -6.90
CA MET A 82 -0.63 -2.09 -8.02
C MET A 82 -1.56 -2.96 -8.88
N ASN A 83 -1.17 -4.20 -9.15
CA ASN A 83 -1.99 -5.15 -9.89
C ASN A 83 -3.27 -5.52 -9.11
N MET A 84 -3.17 -5.74 -7.80
CA MET A 84 -4.31 -5.99 -6.92
C MET A 84 -5.27 -4.80 -6.90
N ARG A 85 -4.75 -3.58 -6.69
CA ARG A 85 -5.55 -2.35 -6.65
C ARG A 85 -6.32 -2.14 -7.95
N LYS A 86 -5.64 -2.28 -9.10
CA LYS A 86 -6.25 -2.16 -10.43
C LYS A 86 -7.36 -3.17 -10.63
N LYS A 87 -7.15 -4.42 -10.22
CA LYS A 87 -8.12 -5.51 -10.39
C LYS A 87 -9.40 -5.28 -9.61
N TYR A 88 -9.27 -4.78 -8.37
CA TYR A 88 -10.42 -4.61 -7.47
C TYR A 88 -10.99 -3.19 -7.44
N ASN A 89 -10.36 -2.26 -8.17
CA ASN A 89 -10.76 -0.86 -8.22
C ASN A 89 -11.03 -0.26 -6.82
N THR A 90 -10.13 -0.52 -5.87
CA THR A 90 -10.25 -0.04 -4.49
C THR A 90 -9.60 1.32 -4.30
N SER A 91 -10.24 2.17 -3.50
CA SER A 91 -9.61 3.39 -3.00
C SER A 91 -8.76 3.06 -1.78
N THR A 92 -7.59 3.69 -1.66
CA THR A 92 -6.69 3.49 -0.52
C THR A 92 -6.16 4.81 -0.02
N ILE A 93 -6.20 5.00 1.30
CA ILE A 93 -5.41 6.01 1.99
C ILE A 93 -4.16 5.30 2.51
N PHE A 94 -3.02 5.80 2.10
CA PHE A 94 -1.73 5.16 2.30
C PHE A 94 -0.81 6.14 3.06
N ILE A 95 -0.29 5.72 4.19
CA ILE A 95 0.66 6.50 4.98
C ILE A 95 2.04 5.89 4.78
N THR A 96 3.00 6.71 4.37
CA THR A 96 4.40 6.30 4.23
C THR A 96 5.33 7.48 4.44
N HIS A 97 6.54 7.22 4.90
CA HIS A 97 7.65 8.18 4.91
C HIS A 97 8.58 7.98 3.69
N ASP A 98 8.30 7.01 2.84
CA ASP A 98 9.08 6.72 1.62
C ASP A 98 8.48 7.52 0.45
N VAL A 99 9.26 8.48 -0.05
CA VAL A 99 8.84 9.37 -1.15
C VAL A 99 8.61 8.60 -2.44
N ASP A 100 9.44 7.60 -2.71
CA ASP A 100 9.32 6.79 -3.93
C ASP A 100 8.04 5.94 -3.90
N GLU A 101 7.68 5.40 -2.73
CA GLU A 101 6.38 4.74 -2.54
C GLU A 101 5.21 5.69 -2.77
N ALA A 102 5.27 6.89 -2.19
CA ALA A 102 4.20 7.87 -2.33
C ALA A 102 3.96 8.21 -3.81
N ILE A 103 5.02 8.46 -4.59
CA ILE A 103 4.91 8.79 -6.03
C ILE A 103 4.43 7.58 -6.84
N LEU A 104 4.96 6.39 -6.56
CA LEU A 104 4.66 5.19 -7.34
C LEU A 104 3.22 4.71 -7.13
N LEU A 105 2.72 4.74 -5.89
CA LEU A 105 1.51 4.03 -5.47
C LEU A 105 0.26 4.92 -5.36
N SER A 106 0.39 6.26 -5.35
CA SER A 106 -0.76 7.13 -5.12
C SER A 106 -1.09 8.03 -6.31
N ASP A 107 -2.37 8.39 -6.46
CA ASP A 107 -2.84 9.37 -7.45
C ASP A 107 -2.76 10.79 -6.92
N ARG A 108 -2.74 10.92 -5.57
CA ARG A 108 -2.59 12.19 -4.86
C ARG A 108 -1.71 11.99 -3.65
N ILE A 109 -0.82 12.92 -3.41
CA ILE A 109 0.06 12.94 -2.24
C ILE A 109 -0.33 14.17 -1.41
N TYR A 110 -0.61 13.93 -0.12
CA TYR A 110 -0.81 14.99 0.85
C TYR A 110 0.41 15.05 1.76
N ILE A 111 1.12 16.17 1.70
CA ILE A 111 2.28 16.40 2.56
C ILE A 111 1.78 17.05 3.84
N LEU A 112 2.08 16.40 4.96
CA LEU A 112 1.76 16.91 6.29
C LEU A 112 2.92 17.72 6.84
N GLY A 113 2.61 18.84 7.48
CA GLY A 113 3.59 19.70 8.12
C GLY A 113 3.04 20.31 9.40
N ASN A 114 3.92 20.97 10.14
CA ASN A 114 3.65 21.68 11.38
C ASN A 114 3.26 20.79 12.57
N THR A 115 3.15 21.40 13.76
CA THR A 115 2.66 20.76 14.97
C THR A 115 1.66 21.73 15.63
N PRO A 116 0.36 21.39 15.70
CA PRO A 116 -0.28 20.14 15.22
C PRO A 116 -0.26 19.99 13.70
N SER A 117 -0.20 18.73 13.22
CA SER A 117 -0.06 18.43 11.79
C SER A 117 -1.26 18.91 10.98
N THR A 118 -0.96 19.62 9.88
CA THR A 118 -1.95 20.07 8.89
C THR A 118 -1.50 19.66 7.50
N ILE A 119 -2.43 19.60 6.55
CA ILE A 119 -2.10 19.39 5.14
C ILE A 119 -1.42 20.67 4.63
N LYS A 120 -0.15 20.54 4.26
CA LYS A 120 0.66 21.62 3.73
C LYS A 120 0.49 21.77 2.23
N THR A 121 0.52 20.66 1.52
CA THR A 121 0.48 20.64 0.06
C THR A 121 -0.25 19.39 -0.41
N GLU A 122 -0.99 19.53 -1.51
CA GLU A 122 -1.53 18.42 -2.29
C GLU A 122 -0.82 18.38 -3.64
N LEU A 123 -0.26 17.22 -4.01
CA LEU A 123 0.32 16.95 -5.31
C LEU A 123 -0.49 15.87 -6.03
N LYS A 124 -0.77 16.08 -7.31
CA LYS A 124 -1.41 15.09 -8.18
C LYS A 124 -0.36 14.40 -9.02
N ILE A 125 -0.42 13.09 -9.07
CA ILE A 125 0.48 12.26 -9.90
C ILE A 125 -0.27 11.84 -11.17
N GLU A 126 -0.07 12.57 -12.24
CA GLU A 126 -0.78 12.39 -13.52
C GLU A 126 0.00 11.43 -14.44
N VAL A 127 0.13 10.17 -14.02
CA VAL A 127 0.83 9.13 -14.78
C VAL A 127 -0.05 7.89 -14.91
N ASN A 128 -0.30 7.48 -16.14
CA ASN A 128 -1.18 6.34 -16.44
C ASN A 128 -0.50 4.98 -16.24
N ASN A 129 0.81 4.89 -16.47
CA ASN A 129 1.56 3.64 -16.36
C ASN A 129 2.74 3.81 -15.39
N ARG A 130 2.63 3.20 -14.22
CA ARG A 130 3.59 3.31 -13.11
C ARG A 130 4.37 2.01 -12.96
N ASN A 131 5.11 1.67 -14.01
CA ASN A 131 6.00 0.50 -14.05
C ASN A 131 7.44 0.89 -13.67
N ASN A 132 8.38 -0.04 -13.85
CA ASN A 132 9.80 0.20 -13.60
C ASN A 132 10.39 1.30 -14.50
N ASP A 133 9.88 1.46 -15.74
CA ASP A 133 10.35 2.53 -16.62
C ASP A 133 9.96 3.91 -16.09
N PHE A 134 8.78 4.02 -15.46
CA PHE A 134 8.38 5.25 -14.78
C PHE A 134 9.32 5.61 -13.65
N LYS A 135 9.78 4.64 -12.82
CA LYS A 135 10.76 4.90 -11.76
C LYS A 135 12.08 5.47 -12.29
N LEU A 136 12.44 5.16 -13.52
CA LEU A 136 13.67 5.62 -14.18
C LEU A 136 13.44 6.86 -15.04
N SER A 137 12.23 7.38 -15.11
CA SER A 137 11.87 8.51 -15.96
C SER A 137 12.23 9.87 -15.35
N GLU A 138 12.40 10.86 -16.20
CA GLU A 138 12.61 12.24 -15.80
C GLU A 138 11.42 12.78 -14.99
N SER A 139 10.20 12.43 -15.40
CA SER A 139 8.98 12.82 -14.67
C SER A 139 8.93 12.30 -13.24
N PHE A 140 9.42 11.09 -12.97
CA PHE A 140 9.53 10.57 -11.61
C PHE A 140 10.49 11.41 -10.76
N LEU A 141 11.63 11.81 -11.34
CA LEU A 141 12.61 12.67 -10.67
C LEU A 141 12.05 14.06 -10.39
N GLU A 142 11.24 14.61 -11.29
CA GLU A 142 10.56 15.89 -11.09
C GLU A 142 9.58 15.82 -9.91
N TYR A 143 8.68 14.82 -9.87
CA TYR A 143 7.82 14.59 -8.71
C TYR A 143 8.60 14.41 -7.41
N LYS A 144 9.70 13.67 -7.46
CA LYS A 144 10.55 13.45 -6.27
C LYS A 144 11.15 14.76 -5.76
N LYS A 145 11.67 15.61 -6.64
CA LYS A 145 12.19 16.93 -6.27
C LYS A 145 11.09 17.80 -5.67
N GLU A 146 9.90 17.79 -6.24
CA GLU A 146 8.76 18.57 -5.75
C GLU A 146 8.31 18.11 -4.36
N VAL A 147 8.19 16.81 -4.12
CA VAL A 147 7.84 16.24 -2.80
C VAL A 147 8.90 16.61 -1.76
N LEU A 148 10.19 16.37 -2.07
CA LEU A 148 11.31 16.65 -1.16
C LEU A 148 11.39 18.15 -0.83
N GLY A 149 11.29 19.03 -1.82
CA GLY A 149 11.30 20.47 -1.60
C GLY A 149 10.17 20.96 -0.70
N ASN A 150 8.99 20.34 -0.80
CA ASN A 150 7.88 20.63 0.11
C ASN A 150 8.09 20.09 1.54
N LEU A 151 8.80 18.98 1.70
CA LEU A 151 9.16 18.44 3.02
C LEU A 151 10.21 19.31 3.71
N GLU A 152 11.27 19.75 3.00
CA GLU A 152 12.36 20.56 3.54
C GLU A 152 11.87 21.94 4.00
N ASN A 153 11.08 22.64 3.18
CA ASN A 153 10.50 23.94 3.53
C ASN A 153 9.57 23.91 4.77
N GLY A 154 9.25 22.75 5.32
CA GLY A 154 8.48 22.57 6.55
C GLY A 154 9.34 22.43 7.80
N SER A 155 10.66 22.26 7.65
CA SER A 155 11.58 22.14 8.79
C SER A 155 12.14 23.50 9.29
N ASP A 156 11.98 24.55 8.52
CA ASP A 156 12.51 25.89 8.90
C ASP A 156 11.67 26.63 9.98
N ASP A 157 10.48 26.17 10.32
CA ASP A 157 9.67 26.73 11.41
C ASP A 157 10.10 26.24 12.81
N LYS A 158 11.20 25.50 12.94
CA LYS A 158 11.82 25.13 14.22
C LYS A 158 13.03 26.02 14.54
N LYS A 159 12.84 27.33 14.62
CA LYS A 159 13.72 28.23 15.38
C LYS A 159 12.94 28.73 16.57
N PHE A 160 13.09 28.01 17.68
CA PHE A 160 12.94 28.54 19.04
C PHE A 160 14.14 28.09 19.86
#